data_eed0365be3a4158da2b21b6d5ac95ff0
#
_entry.id   eed0365be3a4158da2b21b6d5ac95ff0
#
_cell.length_a   1.000
_cell.length_b   1.000
_cell.length_c   1.000
_cell.angle_alpha   90.00
_cell.angle_beta   90.00
_cell.angle_gamma   90.00
#
_symmetry.space_group_name_H-M   'P 1'
#
loop_
_entity.id
_entity.type
_entity.pdbx_description
1 polymer ?
#
loop_
_entity_poly.entity_id
_entity_poly.type
_entity_poly.pdbx_seq_one_letter_code
_entity_poly.pdbx_strand_id
1 'polypeptide(L)'
;MKKIMFNDRYGLTKAVLEGKKTMTRRIIPDIEIDWNRRGVVTLPVGGFEHDVLFMNVRSILPDAGISDYPAPAKYQPRYERGEEVAVAQCYKDIDHRGIVAYEDASDIQPGMVRPIPAQESAGWTNKMFVRADLMEETIRITDIQLQRLNNITDEDCLKEGVEKWIDCYIVSGIMENQGKNNVCFDTPREAFAALIDRISGKGTWQRNPWVYVYTFELLR
;
A
#
# COMPACT_ATOMS: atom_id res chain seq x y z
N MET A 1 -8.54 14.34 0.43
CA MET A 1 -7.47 13.45 -0.07
C MET A 1 -7.48 12.15 0.70
N LYS A 2 -7.29 11.00 0.04
CA LYS A 2 -7.10 9.71 0.71
C LYS A 2 -5.69 9.62 1.27
N LYS A 3 -5.46 8.65 2.17
CA LYS A 3 -4.12 8.33 2.68
C LYS A 3 -3.80 6.86 2.48
N ILE A 4 -2.51 6.57 2.32
CA ILE A 4 -1.97 5.21 2.24
C ILE A 4 -1.02 4.96 3.41
N MET A 5 -1.12 3.77 4.01
CA MET A 5 -0.27 3.37 5.12
C MET A 5 0.68 2.26 4.67
N PHE A 6 1.94 2.41 5.00
CA PHE A 6 2.96 1.38 4.86
C PHE A 6 3.42 0.91 6.24
N ASN A 7 3.98 -0.28 6.36
CA ASN A 7 4.37 -0.85 7.64
C ASN A 7 5.75 -0.33 8.08
N ASP A 8 5.78 0.45 9.19
CA ASP A 8 7.01 1.06 9.70
C ASP A 8 7.98 0.03 10.29
N ARG A 9 7.44 -1.06 10.85
CA ARG A 9 8.26 -2.14 11.42
C ARG A 9 9.24 -2.73 10.40
N TYR A 10 8.85 -2.72 9.13
CA TYR A 10 9.65 -3.23 8.01
C TYR A 10 10.24 -2.12 7.16
N GLY A 11 10.33 -0.89 7.69
CA GLY A 11 10.92 0.25 7.00
C GLY A 11 10.21 0.70 5.74
N LEU A 12 8.99 0.21 5.47
CA LEU A 12 8.33 0.44 4.17
C LEU A 12 7.90 1.89 3.97
N THR A 13 7.50 2.62 5.03
CA THR A 13 7.22 4.04 4.91
C THR A 13 8.47 4.81 4.54
N LYS A 14 9.59 4.54 5.23
CA LYS A 14 10.89 5.14 4.92
C LYS A 14 11.32 4.87 3.48
N ALA A 15 11.17 3.63 3.01
CA ALA A 15 11.50 3.25 1.63
C ALA A 15 10.67 4.02 0.58
N VAL A 16 9.39 4.34 0.87
CA VAL A 16 8.58 5.21 0.01
C VAL A 16 9.10 6.64 0.01
N LEU A 17 9.38 7.21 1.19
CA LEU A 17 9.87 8.59 1.33
C LEU A 17 11.26 8.78 0.69
N GLU A 18 12.06 7.72 0.64
CA GLU A 18 13.35 7.68 -0.06
C GLU A 18 13.21 7.40 -1.58
N GLY A 19 11.99 7.15 -2.07
CA GLY A 19 11.74 6.80 -3.46
C GLY A 19 12.20 5.39 -3.88
N LYS A 20 12.61 4.55 -2.93
CA LYS A 20 13.06 3.17 -3.17
C LYS A 20 11.89 2.22 -3.40
N LYS A 21 10.81 2.40 -2.62
CA LYS A 21 9.57 1.63 -2.79
C LYS A 21 8.60 2.42 -3.67
N THR A 22 8.27 1.85 -4.83
CA THR A 22 7.41 2.46 -5.86
C THR A 22 6.22 1.57 -6.23
N MET A 23 6.04 0.45 -5.51
CA MET A 23 4.96 -0.49 -5.76
C MET A 23 4.39 -1.03 -4.44
N THR A 24 3.11 -1.37 -4.41
CA THR A 24 2.50 -2.05 -3.28
C THR A 24 1.38 -2.97 -3.71
N ARG A 25 1.35 -4.18 -3.13
CA ARG A 25 0.31 -5.17 -3.33
C ARG A 25 -0.69 -5.15 -2.17
N ARG A 26 -1.97 -5.16 -2.51
CA ARG A 26 -3.07 -5.20 -1.53
C ARG A 26 -3.94 -6.42 -1.82
N ILE A 27 -4.05 -7.30 -0.84
CA ILE A 27 -4.83 -8.54 -0.96
C ILE A 27 -6.32 -8.20 -1.12
N ILE A 28 -6.94 -8.89 -2.06
CA ILE A 28 -8.39 -8.86 -2.26
C ILE A 28 -8.96 -10.04 -1.48
N PRO A 29 -9.92 -9.81 -0.57
CA PRO A 29 -10.48 -10.90 0.22
C PRO A 29 -11.23 -11.92 -0.66
N ASP A 30 -10.94 -13.20 -0.42
CA ASP A 30 -11.66 -14.39 -0.89
C ASP A 30 -12.40 -14.24 -2.22
N ILE A 31 -11.62 -14.12 -3.30
CA ILE A 31 -12.17 -13.94 -4.63
C ILE A 31 -11.58 -14.98 -5.59
N GLU A 32 -12.43 -15.66 -6.32
CA GLU A 32 -12.06 -16.49 -7.46
C GLU A 32 -12.43 -15.76 -8.75
N ILE A 33 -11.46 -15.61 -9.65
CA ILE A 33 -11.66 -15.01 -10.96
C ILE A 33 -11.71 -16.11 -12.00
N ASP A 34 -12.83 -16.26 -12.67
CA ASP A 34 -12.97 -17.18 -13.81
C ASP A 34 -12.43 -16.50 -15.08
N TRP A 35 -11.18 -16.84 -15.42
CA TRP A 35 -10.53 -16.32 -16.62
C TRP A 35 -11.17 -16.82 -17.92
N ASN A 36 -11.86 -17.97 -17.90
CA ASN A 36 -12.58 -18.46 -19.08
C ASN A 36 -13.75 -17.54 -19.43
N ARG A 37 -14.26 -16.81 -18.45
CA ARG A 37 -15.30 -15.78 -18.60
C ARG A 37 -14.70 -14.36 -18.75
N ARG A 38 -13.49 -14.24 -19.26
CA ARG A 38 -12.83 -12.97 -19.56
C ARG A 38 -12.67 -12.04 -18.36
N GLY A 39 -12.31 -12.58 -17.20
CA GLY A 39 -12.11 -11.82 -15.97
C GLY A 39 -13.40 -11.38 -15.27
N VAL A 40 -14.53 -11.95 -15.66
CA VAL A 40 -15.77 -11.79 -14.92
C VAL A 40 -15.68 -12.62 -13.65
N VAL A 41 -16.02 -12.02 -12.54
CA VAL A 41 -16.06 -12.65 -11.23
C VAL A 41 -17.51 -12.79 -10.80
N THR A 42 -17.89 -13.99 -10.44
CA THR A 42 -19.19 -14.23 -9.83
C THR A 42 -19.08 -13.97 -8.33
N LEU A 43 -19.80 -12.99 -7.84
CA LEU A 43 -19.83 -12.63 -6.42
C LEU A 43 -21.21 -12.87 -5.84
N PRO A 44 -21.31 -13.54 -4.68
CA PRO A 44 -22.57 -13.66 -3.96
C PRO A 44 -22.93 -12.30 -3.33
N VAL A 45 -23.96 -11.65 -3.83
CA VAL A 45 -24.50 -10.41 -3.29
C VAL A 45 -25.97 -10.58 -2.97
N GLY A 46 -26.36 -10.42 -1.70
CA GLY A 46 -27.76 -10.50 -1.28
C GLY A 46 -28.42 -11.87 -1.51
N GLY A 47 -27.64 -12.96 -1.57
CA GLY A 47 -28.13 -14.31 -1.84
C GLY A 47 -28.29 -14.67 -3.32
N PHE A 48 -27.91 -13.77 -4.22
CA PHE A 48 -27.85 -14.00 -5.66
C PHE A 48 -26.41 -13.92 -6.16
N GLU A 49 -26.08 -14.71 -7.19
CA GLU A 49 -24.80 -14.62 -7.87
C GLU A 49 -24.86 -13.48 -8.91
N HIS A 50 -23.94 -12.54 -8.82
CA HIS A 50 -23.79 -11.44 -9.76
C HIS A 50 -22.44 -11.51 -10.44
N ASP A 51 -22.43 -11.43 -11.76
CA ASP A 51 -21.22 -11.30 -12.54
C ASP A 51 -20.70 -9.86 -12.47
N VAL A 52 -19.50 -9.73 -11.96
CA VAL A 52 -18.85 -8.41 -11.77
C VAL A 52 -17.53 -8.37 -12.53
N LEU A 53 -17.35 -7.35 -13.34
CA LEU A 53 -16.07 -7.10 -13.99
C LEU A 53 -15.19 -6.23 -13.12
N PHE A 54 -13.96 -6.68 -12.85
CA PHE A 54 -12.97 -5.85 -12.19
C PHE A 54 -12.49 -4.73 -13.14
N MET A 55 -12.53 -3.48 -12.67
CA MET A 55 -12.25 -2.29 -13.48
C MET A 55 -10.92 -2.34 -14.24
N ASN A 56 -9.91 -3.00 -13.69
CA ASN A 56 -8.61 -3.14 -14.36
C ASN A 56 -8.58 -4.15 -15.50
N VAL A 57 -9.53 -5.08 -15.54
CA VAL A 57 -9.68 -6.01 -16.66
C VAL A 57 -10.31 -5.30 -17.86
N ARG A 58 -11.06 -4.23 -17.61
CA ARG A 58 -11.69 -3.43 -18.67
C ARG A 58 -10.69 -2.77 -19.62
N SER A 59 -9.50 -2.40 -19.11
CA SER A 59 -8.44 -1.82 -19.95
C SER A 59 -7.75 -2.85 -20.85
N ILE A 60 -7.89 -4.14 -20.51
CA ILE A 60 -7.27 -5.26 -21.22
C ILE A 60 -8.26 -5.89 -22.21
N LEU A 61 -9.57 -5.78 -21.97
CA LEU A 61 -10.64 -6.42 -22.76
C LEU A 61 -11.78 -5.44 -23.07
N PRO A 62 -11.61 -4.54 -24.06
CA PRO A 62 -12.59 -3.48 -24.34
C PRO A 62 -13.98 -4.00 -24.82
N ASP A 63 -14.08 -5.22 -25.31
CA ASP A 63 -15.28 -5.75 -25.97
C ASP A 63 -16.07 -6.80 -25.14
N ALA A 64 -15.75 -6.99 -23.85
CA ALA A 64 -16.55 -7.89 -23.03
C ALA A 64 -17.89 -7.23 -22.67
N GLY A 65 -18.99 -7.81 -23.12
CA GLY A 65 -20.34 -7.41 -22.68
C GLY A 65 -20.43 -7.50 -21.16
N ILE A 66 -20.63 -6.38 -20.50
CA ILE A 66 -20.46 -6.21 -19.05
C ILE A 66 -21.80 -5.99 -18.42
N SER A 67 -22.05 -6.65 -17.29
CA SER A 67 -23.12 -6.28 -16.37
C SER A 67 -22.88 -4.86 -15.85
N ASP A 68 -23.89 -4.00 -15.87
CA ASP A 68 -23.83 -2.61 -15.40
C ASP A 68 -23.75 -2.49 -13.87
N TYR A 69 -23.64 -3.61 -13.15
CA TYR A 69 -23.53 -3.58 -11.69
C TYR A 69 -22.06 -3.38 -11.27
N PRO A 70 -21.75 -2.29 -10.55
CA PRO A 70 -20.42 -2.08 -10.01
C PRO A 70 -20.09 -3.15 -8.98
N ALA A 71 -18.83 -3.62 -8.96
CA ALA A 71 -18.36 -4.52 -7.92
C ALA A 71 -18.64 -3.92 -6.54
N PRO A 72 -19.06 -4.73 -5.54
CA PRO A 72 -19.16 -4.27 -4.17
C PRO A 72 -17.89 -3.54 -3.74
N ALA A 73 -18.01 -2.47 -2.96
CA ALA A 73 -16.89 -1.57 -2.61
C ALA A 73 -15.67 -2.32 -2.02
N LYS A 74 -15.89 -3.43 -1.32
CA LYS A 74 -14.82 -4.27 -0.75
C LYS A 74 -13.90 -4.94 -1.80
N TYR A 75 -14.38 -5.04 -3.05
CA TYR A 75 -13.63 -5.64 -4.16
C TYR A 75 -13.15 -4.61 -5.17
N GLN A 76 -13.49 -3.34 -5.01
CA GLN A 76 -12.97 -2.28 -5.87
C GLN A 76 -11.56 -1.88 -5.43
N PRO A 77 -10.70 -1.45 -6.37
CA PRO A 77 -9.43 -0.85 -6.00
C PRO A 77 -9.69 0.39 -5.13
N ARG A 78 -8.94 0.50 -4.04
CA ARG A 78 -9.09 1.62 -3.09
C ARG A 78 -8.67 2.97 -3.69
N TYR A 79 -7.73 2.93 -4.60
CA TYR A 79 -7.16 4.10 -5.26
C TYR A 79 -7.41 4.01 -6.76
N GLU A 80 -7.41 5.18 -7.42
CA GLU A 80 -7.61 5.31 -8.86
C GLU A 80 -6.29 5.68 -9.54
N ARG A 81 -6.16 5.37 -10.84
CA ARG A 81 -5.02 5.82 -11.63
C ARG A 81 -5.03 7.35 -11.76
N GLY A 82 -3.90 7.99 -11.49
CA GLY A 82 -3.74 9.44 -11.45
C GLY A 82 -4.11 10.07 -10.09
N GLU A 83 -4.65 9.28 -9.15
CA GLU A 83 -5.02 9.79 -7.83
C GLU A 83 -3.76 10.13 -7.00
N GLU A 84 -3.79 11.30 -6.37
CA GLU A 84 -2.80 11.71 -5.38
C GLU A 84 -3.23 11.27 -3.98
N VAL A 85 -2.32 10.60 -3.28
CA VAL A 85 -2.60 9.95 -2.00
C VAL A 85 -1.53 10.33 -1.01
N ALA A 86 -1.92 10.81 0.17
CA ALA A 86 -1.00 11.17 1.24
C ALA A 86 -0.30 9.93 1.83
N VAL A 87 1.01 9.98 2.01
CA VAL A 87 1.77 8.95 2.73
C VAL A 87 1.59 9.17 4.23
N ALA A 88 0.83 8.28 4.86
CA ALA A 88 0.52 8.43 6.27
C ALA A 88 1.76 8.20 7.15
N GLN A 89 2.09 9.22 7.94
CA GLN A 89 3.13 9.20 8.97
C GLN A 89 2.52 9.57 10.32
N CYS A 90 3.10 9.12 11.42
CA CYS A 90 2.71 9.62 12.74
C CYS A 90 3.09 11.11 12.85
N TYR A 91 2.29 11.90 13.56
CA TYR A 91 2.60 13.33 13.71
C TYR A 91 3.98 13.60 14.31
N LYS A 92 4.45 12.74 15.22
CA LYS A 92 5.80 12.84 15.79
C LYS A 92 6.94 12.62 14.80
N ASP A 93 6.65 11.95 13.65
CA ASP A 93 7.65 11.58 12.65
C ASP A 93 7.66 12.56 11.44
N ILE A 94 6.72 13.51 11.42
CA ILE A 94 6.68 14.55 10.38
C ILE A 94 7.82 15.54 10.64
N ASP A 95 8.59 15.87 9.60
CA ASP A 95 9.65 16.87 9.70
C ASP A 95 9.05 18.24 10.04
N HIS A 96 9.42 18.76 11.21
CA HIS A 96 8.91 20.01 11.74
C HIS A 96 9.54 21.26 11.10
N ARG A 97 10.25 21.15 9.99
CA ARG A 97 10.77 22.30 9.26
C ARG A 97 9.61 23.14 8.68
N GLY A 98 9.12 24.07 9.48
CA GLY A 98 7.99 24.94 9.16
C GLY A 98 6.73 24.68 9.99
N ILE A 99 6.76 23.71 10.89
CA ILE A 99 5.67 23.45 11.82
C ILE A 99 6.12 23.93 13.21
N VAL A 100 5.60 25.06 13.65
CA VAL A 100 5.80 25.54 15.01
C VAL A 100 4.75 24.86 15.88
N ALA A 101 5.20 24.12 16.91
CA ALA A 101 4.31 23.69 17.97
C ALA A 101 3.87 24.95 18.72
N TYR A 102 2.59 25.32 18.58
CA TYR A 102 2.08 26.51 19.26
C TYR A 102 1.57 26.11 20.63
N GLU A 103 2.19 26.68 21.66
CA GLU A 103 1.62 26.76 22.99
C GLU A 103 0.56 27.87 23.07
N ASP A 104 0.56 28.83 22.11
CA ASP A 104 -0.39 29.94 22.05
C ASP A 104 -0.85 30.22 20.61
N ALA A 105 -2.14 29.97 20.35
CA ALA A 105 -2.75 30.15 19.04
C ALA A 105 -3.02 31.63 18.66
N SER A 106 -2.70 32.57 19.54
CA SER A 106 -3.07 33.99 19.38
C SER A 106 -2.22 34.74 18.34
N ASP A 107 -1.04 34.22 17.96
CA ASP A 107 -0.06 34.94 17.12
C ASP A 107 0.07 34.43 15.70
N ILE A 108 -0.86 33.53 15.26
CA ILE A 108 -0.78 32.90 13.93
C ILE A 108 -1.47 33.75 12.88
N GLN A 109 -0.70 34.26 11.91
CA GLN A 109 -1.29 34.85 10.71
C GLN A 109 -1.87 33.78 9.80
N PRO A 110 -3.08 33.99 9.20
CA PRO A 110 -3.69 33.05 8.28
C PRO A 110 -2.74 32.73 7.11
N GLY A 111 -2.38 31.44 6.97
CA GLY A 111 -1.53 30.93 5.89
C GLY A 111 -0.11 30.51 6.30
N MET A 112 0.31 30.74 7.54
CA MET A 112 1.71 30.55 7.92
C MET A 112 2.10 29.14 8.40
N VAL A 113 1.19 28.36 8.98
CA VAL A 113 1.53 27.00 9.49
C VAL A 113 0.31 26.12 9.64
N ARG A 114 0.44 24.84 9.30
CA ARG A 114 -0.57 23.83 9.63
C ARG A 114 -0.28 23.29 11.03
N PRO A 115 -1.17 23.50 12.02
CA PRO A 115 -0.91 23.04 13.38
C PRO A 115 -0.87 21.51 13.43
N ILE A 116 0.23 20.94 13.92
CA ILE A 116 0.25 19.53 14.30
C ILE A 116 -0.63 19.36 15.55
N PRO A 117 -1.49 18.33 15.58
CA PRO A 117 -2.24 18.00 16.77
C PRO A 117 -1.32 17.74 17.97
N ALA A 118 -1.78 18.08 19.17
CA ALA A 118 -1.05 17.90 20.41
C ALA A 118 -0.54 16.45 20.61
N GLN A 119 0.47 16.28 21.44
CA GLN A 119 1.10 14.98 21.73
C GLN A 119 0.11 13.93 22.30
N GLU A 120 -0.97 14.40 22.91
CA GLU A 120 -2.07 13.54 23.42
C GLU A 120 -3.00 13.05 22.31
N SER A 121 -2.87 13.57 21.09
CA SER A 121 -3.71 13.14 19.96
C SER A 121 -3.42 11.69 19.56
N ALA A 122 -4.47 10.95 19.20
CA ALA A 122 -4.32 9.56 18.75
C ALA A 122 -3.38 9.42 17.53
N GLY A 123 -3.25 10.45 16.71
CA GLY A 123 -2.35 10.50 15.56
C GLY A 123 -0.88 10.69 15.89
N TRP A 124 -0.53 11.03 17.15
CA TRP A 124 0.85 11.28 17.54
C TRP A 124 1.75 10.04 17.36
N THR A 125 1.25 8.86 17.74
CA THR A 125 1.99 7.60 17.60
C THR A 125 1.32 6.59 16.67
N ASN A 126 0.09 6.85 16.22
CA ASN A 126 -0.67 5.93 15.38
C ASN A 126 -1.18 6.62 14.12
N LYS A 127 -0.53 6.33 13.00
CA LYS A 127 -0.85 6.91 11.69
C LYS A 127 -2.25 6.52 11.14
N MET A 128 -2.96 5.60 11.77
CA MET A 128 -4.37 5.37 11.46
C MET A 128 -5.24 6.61 11.70
N PHE A 129 -4.90 7.41 12.71
CA PHE A 129 -5.67 8.57 13.15
C PHE A 129 -5.13 9.90 12.64
N VAL A 130 -4.11 9.89 11.78
CA VAL A 130 -3.61 11.13 11.18
C VAL A 130 -4.54 11.65 10.10
N ARG A 131 -4.55 12.95 9.92
CA ARG A 131 -5.26 13.64 8.83
C ARG A 131 -4.38 13.65 7.58
N ALA A 132 -4.97 13.30 6.44
CA ALA A 132 -4.26 13.26 5.16
C ALA A 132 -3.76 14.63 4.70
N ASP A 133 -4.50 15.70 5.04
CA ASP A 133 -4.18 17.08 4.66
C ASP A 133 -3.02 17.70 5.45
N LEU A 134 -2.56 17.02 6.52
CA LEU A 134 -1.38 17.39 7.28
C LEU A 134 -0.12 16.63 6.84
N MET A 135 -0.25 15.66 5.95
CA MET A 135 0.91 14.94 5.43
C MET A 135 1.57 15.76 4.31
N GLU A 136 2.88 15.95 4.42
CA GLU A 136 3.65 16.69 3.42
C GLU A 136 3.92 15.85 2.19
N GLU A 137 4.20 14.55 2.40
CA GLU A 137 4.60 13.66 1.34
C GLU A 137 3.37 12.98 0.72
N THR A 138 3.28 13.05 -0.60
CA THR A 138 2.22 12.40 -1.38
C THR A 138 2.82 11.50 -2.45
N ILE A 139 2.04 10.51 -2.85
CA ILE A 139 2.34 9.68 -4.02
C ILE A 139 1.23 9.84 -5.05
N ARG A 140 1.57 9.72 -6.32
CA ARG A 140 0.60 9.60 -7.41
C ARG A 140 0.54 8.15 -7.86
N ILE A 141 -0.66 7.57 -7.92
CA ILE A 141 -0.88 6.23 -8.46
C ILE A 141 -0.74 6.29 -9.99
N THR A 142 0.28 5.65 -10.53
CA THR A 142 0.57 5.66 -11.98
C THR A 142 -0.08 4.49 -12.69
N ASP A 143 -0.19 3.32 -12.04
CA ASP A 143 -0.81 2.14 -12.61
C ASP A 143 -1.47 1.27 -11.54
N ILE A 144 -2.47 0.48 -11.96
CA ILE A 144 -3.18 -0.48 -11.12
C ILE A 144 -3.39 -1.75 -11.93
N GLN A 145 -2.94 -2.88 -11.39
CA GLN A 145 -3.07 -4.19 -12.02
C GLN A 145 -3.71 -5.19 -11.07
N LEU A 146 -4.39 -6.18 -11.63
CA LEU A 146 -4.92 -7.32 -10.91
C LEU A 146 -4.10 -8.56 -11.25
N GLN A 147 -3.51 -9.22 -10.26
CA GLN A 147 -2.73 -10.44 -10.48
C GLN A 147 -2.72 -11.35 -9.26
N ARG A 148 -2.27 -12.59 -9.45
CA ARG A 148 -1.95 -13.48 -8.32
C ARG A 148 -0.68 -12.99 -7.62
N LEU A 149 -0.65 -13.13 -6.30
CA LEU A 149 0.48 -12.66 -5.47
C LEU A 149 1.83 -13.22 -5.96
N ASN A 150 1.86 -14.51 -6.33
CA ASN A 150 3.08 -15.20 -6.74
C ASN A 150 3.54 -14.86 -8.17
N ASN A 151 2.77 -14.06 -8.92
CA ASN A 151 3.20 -13.55 -10.24
C ASN A 151 4.17 -12.37 -10.14
N ILE A 152 4.58 -12.00 -8.91
CA ILE A 152 5.58 -10.97 -8.68
C ILE A 152 6.92 -11.35 -9.31
N THR A 153 7.56 -10.42 -10.01
CA THR A 153 8.91 -10.57 -10.55
C THR A 153 9.97 -10.19 -9.50
N ASP A 154 11.22 -10.55 -9.75
CA ASP A 154 12.33 -10.18 -8.87
C ASP A 154 12.50 -8.65 -8.81
N GLU A 155 12.35 -7.95 -9.95
CA GLU A 155 12.38 -6.50 -9.99
C GLU A 155 11.24 -5.87 -9.20
N ASP A 156 10.04 -6.45 -9.25
CA ASP A 156 8.91 -5.98 -8.48
C ASP A 156 9.11 -6.18 -6.97
N CYS A 157 9.79 -7.25 -6.56
CA CYS A 157 10.14 -7.45 -5.16
C CYS A 157 11.00 -6.29 -4.62
N LEU A 158 11.94 -5.81 -5.42
CA LEU A 158 12.77 -4.65 -5.06
C LEU A 158 11.89 -3.38 -4.95
N LYS A 159 10.96 -3.16 -5.89
CA LYS A 159 10.01 -2.05 -5.84
C LYS A 159 9.03 -2.14 -4.66
N GLU A 160 8.85 -3.31 -4.09
CA GLU A 160 8.02 -3.54 -2.88
C GLU A 160 8.78 -3.26 -1.57
N GLY A 161 10.08 -2.98 -1.62
CA GLY A 161 10.92 -2.65 -0.46
C GLY A 161 11.81 -3.78 0.03
N VAL A 162 12.03 -4.82 -0.80
CA VAL A 162 13.14 -5.75 -0.62
C VAL A 162 14.43 -5.04 -1.03
N GLU A 163 15.48 -5.20 -0.25
CA GLU A 163 16.77 -4.56 -0.49
C GLU A 163 17.82 -5.62 -0.87
N LYS A 164 18.67 -5.31 -1.86
CA LYS A 164 19.84 -6.11 -2.18
C LYS A 164 20.97 -5.74 -1.22
N TRP A 165 21.53 -6.74 -0.54
CA TRP A 165 22.60 -6.56 0.43
C TRP A 165 23.78 -7.49 0.08
N ILE A 166 24.84 -6.93 -0.53
CA ILE A 166 26.02 -7.69 -1.01
C ILE A 166 25.57 -8.85 -1.90
N ASP A 167 25.59 -10.07 -1.40
CA ASP A 167 25.29 -11.31 -2.15
C ASP A 167 23.92 -11.90 -1.78
N CYS A 168 23.10 -11.21 -1.00
CA CYS A 168 21.78 -11.69 -0.58
C CYS A 168 20.73 -10.59 -0.64
N TYR A 169 19.49 -10.93 -0.27
CA TYR A 169 18.37 -10.01 -0.20
C TYR A 169 17.84 -9.94 1.23
N ILE A 170 17.48 -8.75 1.67
CA ILE A 170 16.99 -8.50 3.01
C ILE A 170 15.70 -7.70 2.99
N VAL A 171 14.97 -7.76 4.09
CA VAL A 171 13.89 -6.84 4.40
C VAL A 171 14.18 -6.23 5.77
N SER A 172 14.18 -4.92 5.85
CA SER A 172 14.33 -4.21 7.11
C SER A 172 13.35 -4.76 8.17
N GLY A 173 13.82 -4.98 9.39
CA GLY A 173 12.98 -5.50 10.48
C GLY A 173 12.66 -6.99 10.44
N ILE A 174 13.12 -7.76 9.44
CA ILE A 174 13.14 -9.22 9.50
C ILE A 174 14.52 -9.64 10.00
N MET A 175 14.56 -9.95 11.30
CA MET A 175 15.80 -10.18 12.04
C MET A 175 15.95 -11.65 12.46
N GLU A 176 17.18 -12.12 12.53
CA GLU A 176 17.59 -13.36 13.19
C GLU A 176 18.43 -13.08 14.45
N ASN A 177 18.85 -14.11 15.14
CA ASN A 177 19.73 -14.02 16.31
C ASN A 177 19.28 -12.97 17.35
N GLN A 178 18.01 -13.03 17.77
CA GLN A 178 17.44 -12.09 18.76
C GLN A 178 17.54 -10.62 18.34
N GLY A 179 17.44 -10.34 17.04
CA GLY A 179 17.39 -8.97 16.52
C GLY A 179 18.75 -8.33 16.23
N LYS A 180 19.82 -9.12 16.14
CA LYS A 180 21.16 -8.59 15.87
C LYS A 180 21.47 -8.41 14.39
N ASN A 181 20.97 -9.31 13.53
CA ASN A 181 21.27 -9.30 12.10
C ASN A 181 19.97 -9.40 11.29
N ASN A 182 19.95 -8.79 10.10
CA ASN A 182 18.89 -9.06 9.12
C ASN A 182 18.98 -10.50 8.61
N VAL A 183 17.82 -11.11 8.37
CA VAL A 183 17.78 -12.41 7.66
C VAL A 183 18.20 -12.20 6.22
N CYS A 184 19.16 -12.97 5.76
CA CYS A 184 19.57 -13.03 4.36
C CYS A 184 18.76 -14.09 3.61
N PHE A 185 18.23 -13.72 2.46
CA PHE A 185 17.51 -14.60 1.54
C PHE A 185 18.28 -14.72 0.23
N ASP A 186 18.24 -15.90 -0.38
CA ASP A 186 18.96 -16.15 -1.63
C ASP A 186 18.32 -15.42 -2.82
N THR A 187 16.99 -15.20 -2.77
CA THR A 187 16.25 -14.54 -3.84
C THR A 187 15.38 -13.40 -3.33
N PRO A 188 15.10 -12.37 -4.16
CA PRO A 188 14.15 -11.30 -3.80
C PRO A 188 12.74 -11.84 -3.49
N ARG A 189 12.34 -12.91 -4.19
CA ARG A 189 11.01 -13.54 -3.99
C ARG A 189 10.89 -14.22 -2.63
N GLU A 190 11.94 -14.86 -2.14
CA GLU A 190 11.95 -15.44 -0.77
C GLU A 190 11.87 -14.34 0.29
N ALA A 191 12.62 -13.26 0.12
CA ALA A 191 12.57 -12.11 1.00
C ALA A 191 11.16 -11.48 1.01
N PHE A 192 10.55 -11.32 -0.16
CA PHE A 192 9.18 -10.80 -0.27
C PHE A 192 8.14 -11.77 0.30
N ALA A 193 8.28 -13.08 0.10
CA ALA A 193 7.41 -14.10 0.68
C ALA A 193 7.42 -14.03 2.21
N ALA A 194 8.60 -13.88 2.81
CA ALA A 194 8.75 -13.70 4.25
C ALA A 194 8.11 -12.39 4.73
N LEU A 195 8.22 -11.30 3.96
CA LEU A 195 7.62 -10.02 4.27
C LEU A 195 6.09 -10.10 4.25
N ILE A 196 5.51 -10.65 3.19
CA ILE A 196 4.05 -10.70 3.04
C ILE A 196 3.41 -11.60 4.09
N ASP A 197 4.03 -12.70 4.44
CA ASP A 197 3.56 -13.60 5.50
C ASP A 197 3.58 -12.92 6.88
N ARG A 198 4.52 -12.00 7.12
CA ARG A 198 4.55 -11.21 8.36
C ARG A 198 3.54 -10.07 8.40
N ILE A 199 3.22 -9.47 7.24
CA ILE A 199 2.27 -8.35 7.16
C ILE A 199 0.83 -8.85 7.12
N SER A 200 0.58 -9.91 6.34
CA SER A 200 -0.78 -10.38 6.01
C SER A 200 -1.16 -11.71 6.65
N GLY A 201 -0.25 -12.26 7.48
CA GLY A 201 -0.44 -13.52 8.19
C GLY A 201 0.29 -14.69 7.53
N LYS A 202 0.75 -15.61 8.38
CA LYS A 202 1.50 -16.81 7.96
C LYS A 202 0.72 -17.62 6.93
N GLY A 203 1.42 -18.07 5.88
CA GLY A 203 0.86 -18.88 4.80
C GLY A 203 0.16 -18.05 3.71
N THR A 204 0.19 -16.73 3.78
CA THR A 204 -0.38 -15.87 2.73
C THR A 204 0.31 -16.09 1.38
N TRP A 205 1.63 -16.23 1.39
CA TRP A 205 2.39 -16.55 0.17
C TRP A 205 1.93 -17.85 -0.47
N GLN A 206 1.75 -18.89 0.32
CA GLN A 206 1.31 -20.21 -0.18
C GLN A 206 -0.12 -20.22 -0.70
N ARG A 207 -1.02 -19.45 -0.07
CA ARG A 207 -2.41 -19.32 -0.54
C ARG A 207 -2.51 -18.60 -1.87
N ASN A 208 -1.48 -17.83 -2.25
CA ASN A 208 -1.41 -17.11 -3.52
C ASN A 208 -2.69 -16.31 -3.85
N PRO A 209 -3.15 -15.42 -2.97
CA PRO A 209 -4.39 -14.69 -3.18
C PRO A 209 -4.30 -13.74 -4.37
N TRP A 210 -5.46 -13.28 -4.85
CA TRP A 210 -5.54 -12.15 -5.76
C TRP A 210 -5.17 -10.86 -5.07
N VAL A 211 -4.44 -9.99 -5.78
CA VAL A 211 -3.97 -8.70 -5.27
C VAL A 211 -4.20 -7.59 -6.28
N TYR A 212 -4.52 -6.40 -5.80
CA TYR A 212 -4.29 -5.17 -6.54
C TYR A 212 -2.84 -4.75 -6.38
N VAL A 213 -2.16 -4.55 -7.49
CA VAL A 213 -0.81 -4.00 -7.56
C VAL A 213 -0.94 -2.53 -7.92
N TYR A 214 -0.52 -1.67 -7.02
CA TYR A 214 -0.44 -0.24 -7.25
C TYR A 214 1.01 0.14 -7.52
N THR A 215 1.27 0.68 -8.70
CA THR A 215 2.53 1.37 -9.00
C THR A 215 2.34 2.86 -8.75
N PHE A 216 3.33 3.51 -8.20
CA PHE A 216 3.23 4.92 -7.83
C PHE A 216 4.58 5.63 -7.91
N GLU A 217 4.54 6.95 -7.99
CA GLU A 217 5.68 7.85 -7.88
C GLU A 217 5.52 8.76 -6.66
N LEU A 218 6.64 9.09 -6.01
CA LEU A 218 6.67 10.06 -4.93
C LEU A 218 6.61 11.47 -5.52
N LEU A 219 5.68 12.27 -5.04
CA LEU A 219 5.58 13.70 -5.33
C LEU A 219 6.27 14.47 -4.20
N ARG A 220 7.14 15.40 -4.55
CA ARG A 220 7.86 16.28 -3.61
C ARG A 220 7.42 17.72 -3.78
#